data_569a4826e3a231e73a3b79e2d020d5a5
#
_entry.id   569a4826e3a231e73a3b79e2d020d5a5
#
_cell.length_a   1.000
_cell.length_b   1.000
_cell.length_c   1.000
_cell.angle_alpha   90.00
_cell.angle_beta   90.00
_cell.angle_gamma   90.00
#
_symmetry.space_group_name_H-M   'P 1'
#
loop_
_entity.id
_entity.type
_entity.pdbx_description
1 polymer ?
#
loop_
_entity_poly.entity_id
_entity_poly.type
_entity_poly.pdbx_seq_one_letter_code
_entity_poly.pdbx_strand_id
1 'polypeptide(L)'
;VNHVLSVDEIYAECDYITIHVPLLDSTKGMINKDAIAKMKDGVILLNFARDLLANEADILESLESGKVRKYVTDFPNTTTAGQKGCIVIPHLGASTEESEDNCAKMAVKEMMNYLENGNIKNSVNYPNCDMGVCTKAGRIAIFHKNIANMLTQFTGCFGECNINISDMTNKSRGEVAYTMLDVESPVTDEIVQKLSAIEGVFKVRVVK
;
A
#
# COMPACT_ATOMS: atom_id res chain seq x y z
N VAL A 1 -25.30 -9.00 -4.18
CA VAL A 1 -23.93 -9.51 -4.20
C VAL A 1 -23.86 -10.63 -3.18
N ASN A 2 -23.47 -11.83 -3.63
CA ASN A 2 -23.28 -12.96 -2.74
C ASN A 2 -21.81 -13.03 -2.31
N HIS A 3 -21.57 -13.29 -1.03
CA HIS A 3 -20.25 -13.60 -0.52
C HIS A 3 -20.08 -15.13 -0.46
N VAL A 4 -18.98 -15.62 -1.00
CA VAL A 4 -18.59 -17.03 -0.91
C VAL A 4 -17.30 -17.16 -0.07
N LEU A 5 -17.16 -18.27 0.62
CA LEU A 5 -15.99 -18.52 1.48
C LEU A 5 -14.89 -19.31 0.76
N SER A 6 -15.21 -19.90 -0.38
CA SER A 6 -14.29 -20.71 -1.18
C SER A 6 -14.21 -20.16 -2.60
N VAL A 7 -12.99 -20.06 -3.12
CA VAL A 7 -12.77 -19.72 -4.51
C VAL A 7 -13.30 -20.81 -5.46
N ASP A 8 -13.37 -22.06 -5.01
CA ASP A 8 -13.89 -23.17 -5.79
C ASP A 8 -15.39 -23.00 -6.15
N GLU A 9 -16.17 -22.33 -5.30
CA GLU A 9 -17.57 -21.97 -5.60
C GLU A 9 -17.63 -20.96 -6.77
N ILE A 10 -16.71 -19.99 -6.80
CA ILE A 10 -16.60 -19.04 -7.91
C ILE A 10 -16.27 -19.79 -9.20
N TYR A 11 -15.31 -20.70 -9.14
CA TYR A 11 -14.92 -21.50 -10.31
C TYR A 11 -16.09 -22.33 -10.85
N ALA A 12 -16.84 -22.99 -9.98
CA ALA A 12 -17.92 -23.87 -10.39
C ALA A 12 -19.17 -23.13 -10.93
N GLU A 13 -19.43 -21.91 -10.44
CA GLU A 13 -20.72 -21.24 -10.72
C GLU A 13 -20.63 -20.08 -11.72
N CYS A 14 -19.44 -19.47 -11.92
CA CYS A 14 -19.32 -18.26 -12.71
C CYS A 14 -19.00 -18.52 -14.19
N ASP A 15 -19.65 -17.77 -15.06
CA ASP A 15 -19.37 -17.74 -16.51
C ASP A 15 -18.28 -16.73 -16.87
N TYR A 16 -18.10 -15.71 -16.01
CA TYR A 16 -17.07 -14.67 -16.09
C TYR A 16 -16.35 -14.58 -14.75
N ILE A 17 -15.03 -14.69 -14.76
CA ILE A 17 -14.19 -14.57 -13.58
C ILE A 17 -13.19 -13.45 -13.78
N THR A 18 -13.21 -12.46 -12.90
CA THR A 18 -12.26 -11.36 -12.89
C THR A 18 -11.37 -11.44 -11.65
N ILE A 19 -10.06 -11.20 -11.84
CA ILE A 19 -9.04 -11.38 -10.81
C ILE A 19 -8.64 -10.01 -10.27
N HIS A 20 -8.69 -9.87 -8.92
CA HIS A 20 -8.37 -8.61 -8.22
C HIS A 20 -7.50 -8.84 -6.96
N VAL A 21 -6.66 -9.85 -6.99
CA VAL A 21 -5.75 -10.17 -5.86
C VAL A 21 -4.33 -9.64 -6.14
N PRO A 22 -3.56 -9.29 -5.09
CA PRO A 22 -2.15 -8.94 -5.25
C PRO A 22 -1.34 -10.17 -5.67
N LEU A 23 -0.20 -9.95 -6.33
CA LEU A 23 0.78 -11.00 -6.60
C LEU A 23 1.61 -11.25 -5.33
N LEU A 24 1.40 -12.41 -4.74
CA LEU A 24 2.13 -12.94 -3.58
C LEU A 24 2.60 -14.36 -3.90
N ASP A 25 3.48 -14.94 -3.10
CA ASP A 25 3.90 -16.33 -3.27
C ASP A 25 2.71 -17.30 -3.22
N SER A 26 1.67 -16.98 -2.42
CA SER A 26 0.45 -17.77 -2.30
C SER A 26 -0.56 -17.59 -3.45
N THR A 27 -0.44 -16.53 -4.24
CA THR A 27 -1.37 -16.25 -5.36
C THR A 27 -0.72 -16.39 -6.73
N LYS A 28 0.61 -16.51 -6.78
CA LYS A 28 1.35 -16.74 -8.02
C LYS A 28 0.89 -18.04 -8.66
N GLY A 29 0.49 -17.98 -9.94
CA GLY A 29 0.00 -19.12 -10.69
C GLY A 29 -1.30 -19.72 -10.13
N MET A 30 -2.11 -18.93 -9.41
CA MET A 30 -3.38 -19.43 -8.85
C MET A 30 -4.38 -19.87 -9.93
N ILE A 31 -4.31 -19.26 -11.11
CA ILE A 31 -5.06 -19.72 -12.28
C ILE A 31 -4.16 -20.66 -13.07
N ASN A 32 -4.25 -21.92 -12.75
CA ASN A 32 -3.51 -23.02 -13.36
C ASN A 32 -4.47 -24.08 -13.90
N LYS A 33 -3.96 -25.16 -14.44
CA LYS A 33 -4.71 -26.27 -15.02
C LYS A 33 -5.74 -26.84 -14.02
N ASP A 34 -5.37 -27.01 -12.75
CA ASP A 34 -6.27 -27.57 -11.73
C ASP A 34 -7.41 -26.61 -11.38
N ALA A 35 -7.12 -25.32 -11.30
CA ALA A 35 -8.14 -24.31 -11.09
C ALA A 35 -9.09 -24.21 -12.30
N ILE A 36 -8.54 -24.20 -13.52
CA ILE A 36 -9.31 -24.15 -14.76
C ILE A 36 -10.21 -25.39 -14.92
N ALA A 37 -9.75 -26.56 -14.51
CA ALA A 37 -10.55 -27.80 -14.57
C ALA A 37 -11.84 -27.71 -13.74
N LYS A 38 -11.84 -26.93 -12.65
CA LYS A 38 -13.00 -26.72 -11.78
C LYS A 38 -14.00 -25.69 -12.35
N MET A 39 -13.58 -24.90 -13.34
CA MET A 39 -14.41 -23.86 -13.93
C MET A 39 -15.44 -24.44 -14.90
N LYS A 40 -16.44 -23.63 -15.24
CA LYS A 40 -17.40 -23.98 -16.30
C LYS A 40 -16.72 -24.07 -17.65
N ASP A 41 -17.25 -24.91 -18.53
CA ASP A 41 -16.83 -24.95 -19.91
C ASP A 41 -17.22 -23.64 -20.62
N GLY A 42 -16.30 -23.08 -21.36
CA GLY A 42 -16.50 -21.81 -22.03
C GLY A 42 -16.41 -20.56 -21.13
N VAL A 43 -15.84 -20.68 -19.93
CA VAL A 43 -15.62 -19.55 -19.03
C VAL A 43 -14.80 -18.46 -19.69
N ILE A 44 -15.06 -17.19 -19.32
CA ILE A 44 -14.25 -16.04 -19.70
C ILE A 44 -13.46 -15.57 -18.49
N LEU A 45 -12.14 -15.51 -18.65
CA LEU A 45 -11.21 -15.05 -17.62
C LEU A 45 -10.73 -13.63 -17.93
N LEU A 46 -10.77 -12.74 -16.92
CA LEU A 46 -10.31 -11.37 -17.02
C LEU A 46 -9.22 -11.14 -15.96
N ASN A 47 -8.00 -10.84 -16.41
CA ASN A 47 -6.87 -10.59 -15.53
C ASN A 47 -6.34 -9.15 -15.74
N PHE A 48 -6.83 -8.24 -14.93
CA PHE A 48 -6.37 -6.85 -14.85
C PHE A 48 -5.63 -6.57 -13.53
N ALA A 49 -5.20 -7.62 -12.83
CA ALA A 49 -4.53 -7.48 -11.54
C ALA A 49 -3.01 -7.58 -11.65
N ARG A 50 -2.46 -8.75 -12.00
CA ARG A 50 -1.02 -8.97 -12.21
C ARG A 50 -0.80 -10.14 -13.18
N ASP A 51 0.27 -10.05 -13.98
CA ASP A 51 0.60 -11.01 -15.03
C ASP A 51 0.75 -12.45 -14.49
N LEU A 52 1.63 -12.65 -13.52
CA LEU A 52 1.99 -13.96 -13.00
C LEU A 52 0.92 -14.64 -12.12
N LEU A 53 -0.30 -14.10 -12.02
CA LEU A 53 -1.42 -14.76 -11.35
C LEU A 53 -1.97 -15.93 -12.17
N ALA A 54 -1.83 -15.90 -13.48
CA ALA A 54 -2.22 -16.97 -14.38
C ALA A 54 -0.98 -17.70 -14.93
N ASN A 55 -1.09 -19.03 -15.04
CA ASN A 55 -0.11 -19.83 -15.78
C ASN A 55 -0.44 -19.73 -17.27
N GLU A 56 0.41 -19.10 -18.04
CA GLU A 56 0.17 -18.81 -19.45
C GLU A 56 0.05 -20.09 -20.30
N ALA A 57 0.86 -21.10 -20.03
CA ALA A 57 0.81 -22.36 -20.78
C ALA A 57 -0.54 -23.06 -20.55
N ASP A 58 -1.04 -23.09 -19.31
CA ASP A 58 -2.31 -23.69 -18.97
C ASP A 58 -3.49 -22.88 -19.58
N ILE A 59 -3.36 -21.56 -19.63
CA ILE A 59 -4.33 -20.68 -20.32
C ILE A 59 -4.39 -21.02 -21.81
N LEU A 60 -3.25 -21.14 -22.50
CA LEU A 60 -3.22 -21.44 -23.92
C LEU A 60 -3.80 -22.83 -24.23
N GLU A 61 -3.43 -23.86 -23.46
CA GLU A 61 -4.01 -25.20 -23.59
C GLU A 61 -5.54 -25.18 -23.40
N SER A 62 -6.01 -24.41 -22.41
CA SER A 62 -7.45 -24.33 -22.13
C SER A 62 -8.25 -23.53 -23.17
N LEU A 63 -7.63 -22.55 -23.82
CA LEU A 63 -8.21 -21.83 -24.95
C LEU A 63 -8.30 -22.73 -26.18
N GLU A 64 -7.29 -23.56 -26.45
CA GLU A 64 -7.26 -24.50 -27.57
C GLU A 64 -8.34 -25.60 -27.38
N SER A 65 -8.47 -26.14 -26.19
CA SER A 65 -9.50 -27.15 -25.87
C SER A 65 -10.92 -26.58 -25.79
N GLY A 66 -11.08 -25.25 -25.72
CA GLY A 66 -12.36 -24.57 -25.55
C GLY A 66 -12.90 -24.54 -24.12
N LYS A 67 -12.14 -25.06 -23.13
CA LYS A 67 -12.48 -24.98 -21.71
C LYS A 67 -12.58 -23.51 -21.27
N VAL A 68 -11.61 -22.68 -21.67
CA VAL A 68 -11.66 -21.22 -21.57
C VAL A 68 -12.05 -20.66 -22.96
N ARG A 69 -13.12 -19.89 -23.05
CA ARG A 69 -13.56 -19.28 -24.29
C ARG A 69 -12.74 -18.04 -24.66
N LYS A 70 -12.39 -17.22 -23.67
CA LYS A 70 -11.58 -16.01 -23.82
C LYS A 70 -10.74 -15.77 -22.58
N TYR A 71 -9.52 -15.32 -22.79
CA TYR A 71 -8.66 -14.74 -21.78
C TYR A 71 -8.38 -13.28 -22.12
N VAL A 72 -8.76 -12.38 -21.25
CA VAL A 72 -8.60 -10.92 -21.44
C VAL A 72 -7.62 -10.41 -20.39
N THR A 73 -6.60 -9.70 -20.83
CA THR A 73 -5.57 -9.16 -19.92
C THR A 73 -5.03 -7.83 -20.44
N ASP A 74 -4.58 -6.98 -19.52
CA ASP A 74 -3.83 -5.77 -19.82
C ASP A 74 -2.32 -5.91 -19.54
N PHE A 75 -1.84 -7.15 -19.42
CA PHE A 75 -0.42 -7.48 -19.30
C PHE A 75 0.10 -8.07 -20.63
N PRO A 76 0.51 -7.22 -21.59
CA PRO A 76 1.03 -7.70 -22.86
C PRO A 76 2.36 -8.47 -22.66
N ASN A 77 2.38 -9.69 -23.13
CA ASN A 77 3.57 -10.54 -23.14
C ASN A 77 3.66 -11.32 -24.44
N THR A 78 4.81 -11.93 -24.70
CA THR A 78 5.09 -12.65 -25.96
C THR A 78 4.37 -13.98 -26.07
N THR A 79 3.87 -14.54 -24.98
CA THR A 79 3.22 -15.85 -24.93
C THR A 79 1.74 -15.72 -25.33
N THR A 80 1.05 -14.74 -24.77
CA THR A 80 -0.41 -14.58 -24.97
C THR A 80 -0.78 -13.63 -26.10
N ALA A 81 0.11 -12.70 -26.45
CA ALA A 81 -0.15 -11.73 -27.49
C ALA A 81 -0.31 -12.40 -28.88
N GLY A 82 -1.40 -12.09 -29.57
CA GLY A 82 -1.70 -12.63 -30.88
C GLY A 82 -2.27 -14.06 -30.88
N GLN A 83 -2.41 -14.70 -29.74
CA GLN A 83 -2.98 -16.05 -29.64
C GLN A 83 -4.50 -16.02 -29.79
N LYS A 84 -5.03 -17.05 -30.46
CA LYS A 84 -6.46 -17.19 -30.67
C LYS A 84 -7.18 -17.32 -29.31
N GLY A 85 -8.14 -16.45 -29.07
CA GLY A 85 -8.89 -16.45 -27.81
C GLY A 85 -8.31 -15.52 -26.73
N CYS A 86 -7.07 -15.08 -26.85
CA CYS A 86 -6.50 -14.03 -26.03
C CYS A 86 -6.89 -12.64 -26.56
N ILE A 87 -7.31 -11.76 -25.66
CA ILE A 87 -7.53 -10.34 -25.93
C ILE A 87 -6.57 -9.59 -25.01
N VAL A 88 -5.52 -9.04 -25.59
CA VAL A 88 -4.50 -8.29 -24.86
C VAL A 88 -4.66 -6.82 -25.17
N ILE A 89 -4.79 -6.01 -24.12
CA ILE A 89 -4.94 -4.55 -24.22
C ILE A 89 -3.77 -3.86 -23.52
N PRO A 90 -3.49 -2.60 -23.82
CA PRO A 90 -2.49 -1.82 -23.08
C PRO A 90 -2.88 -1.64 -21.61
N HIS A 91 -1.88 -1.66 -20.72
CA HIS A 91 -2.08 -1.45 -19.28
C HIS A 91 -2.24 0.06 -18.99
N LEU A 92 -3.43 0.59 -19.19
CA LEU A 92 -3.75 2.02 -19.11
C LEU A 92 -4.72 2.38 -17.97
N GLY A 93 -4.96 1.49 -17.02
CA GLY A 93 -6.00 1.66 -15.99
C GLY A 93 -5.90 2.96 -15.18
N ALA A 94 -4.68 3.48 -14.95
CA ALA A 94 -4.43 4.75 -14.27
C ALA A 94 -3.85 5.84 -15.19
N SER A 95 -3.64 5.56 -16.46
CA SER A 95 -2.99 6.46 -17.43
C SER A 95 -4.00 7.22 -18.27
N THR A 96 -4.90 7.93 -17.62
CA THR A 96 -5.76 8.93 -18.26
C THR A 96 -5.26 10.32 -17.87
N GLU A 97 -5.45 11.32 -18.73
CA GLU A 97 -5.06 12.71 -18.48
C GLU A 97 -5.57 13.20 -17.11
N GLU A 98 -6.85 12.95 -16.81
CA GLU A 98 -7.44 13.30 -15.51
C GLU A 98 -6.76 12.57 -14.34
N SER A 99 -6.45 11.27 -14.49
CA SER A 99 -5.82 10.47 -13.45
C SER A 99 -4.39 10.94 -13.17
N GLU A 100 -3.61 11.18 -14.21
CA GLU A 100 -2.22 11.68 -14.09
C GLU A 100 -2.18 13.05 -13.43
N ASP A 101 -3.04 13.98 -13.84
CA ASP A 101 -3.20 15.29 -13.22
C ASP A 101 -3.59 15.21 -11.74
N ASN A 102 -4.55 14.36 -11.41
CA ASN A 102 -4.99 14.18 -10.02
C ASN A 102 -3.89 13.53 -9.16
N CYS A 103 -3.18 12.53 -9.70
CA CYS A 103 -2.05 11.90 -9.01
C CYS A 103 -0.93 12.91 -8.74
N ALA A 104 -0.56 13.73 -9.71
CA ALA A 104 0.45 14.76 -9.55
C ALA A 104 0.06 15.79 -8.49
N LYS A 105 -1.16 16.32 -8.56
CA LYS A 105 -1.69 17.29 -7.58
C LYS A 105 -1.75 16.69 -6.17
N MET A 106 -2.18 15.42 -6.04
CA MET A 106 -2.27 14.74 -4.76
C MET A 106 -0.89 14.48 -4.16
N ALA A 107 0.06 13.99 -4.96
CA ALA A 107 1.43 13.74 -4.52
C ALA A 107 2.11 15.02 -4.01
N VAL A 108 2.00 16.13 -4.75
CA VAL A 108 2.53 17.43 -4.34
C VAL A 108 1.89 17.90 -3.03
N LYS A 109 0.57 17.82 -2.92
CA LYS A 109 -0.16 18.22 -1.71
C LYS A 109 0.24 17.41 -0.48
N GLU A 110 0.40 16.10 -0.63
CA GLU A 110 0.84 15.21 0.46
C GLU A 110 2.30 15.49 0.84
N MET A 111 3.17 15.71 -0.14
CA MET A 111 4.56 16.09 0.09
C MET A 111 4.67 17.43 0.84
N MET A 112 3.94 18.45 0.42
CA MET A 112 3.90 19.74 1.10
C MET A 112 3.42 19.60 2.53
N ASN A 113 2.32 18.87 2.75
CA ASN A 113 1.78 18.64 4.10
C ASN A 113 2.79 17.91 5.00
N TYR A 114 3.53 16.95 4.46
CA TYR A 114 4.60 16.28 5.18
C TYR A 114 5.77 17.23 5.47
N LEU A 115 6.23 18.01 4.48
CA LEU A 115 7.37 18.90 4.64
C LEU A 115 7.07 20.04 5.59
N GLU A 116 5.89 20.63 5.52
CA GLU A 116 5.50 21.83 6.28
C GLU A 116 4.97 21.48 7.68
N ASN A 117 4.24 20.38 7.81
CA ASN A 117 3.51 20.04 9.03
C ASN A 117 3.91 18.69 9.65
N GLY A 118 4.71 17.87 8.98
CA GLY A 118 5.07 16.53 9.45
C GLY A 118 3.97 15.47 9.28
N ASN A 119 2.81 15.84 8.75
CA ASN A 119 1.70 14.91 8.61
C ASN A 119 1.99 13.83 7.57
N ILE A 120 1.66 12.59 7.88
CA ILE A 120 1.80 11.44 6.98
C ILE A 120 0.41 11.01 6.51
N LYS A 121 0.24 10.95 5.19
CA LYS A 121 -0.96 10.45 4.53
C LYS A 121 -0.59 9.52 3.38
N ASN A 122 -1.31 8.41 3.24
CA ASN A 122 -1.13 7.41 2.18
C ASN A 122 0.30 6.84 2.05
N SER A 123 1.09 6.84 3.11
CA SER A 123 2.43 6.27 3.09
C SER A 123 2.38 4.75 2.95
N VAL A 124 3.31 4.18 2.16
CA VAL A 124 3.43 2.73 1.95
C VAL A 124 3.92 2.02 3.22
N ASN A 125 4.83 2.64 3.97
CA ASN A 125 5.55 2.02 5.08
C ASN A 125 5.18 2.57 6.46
N TYR A 126 4.66 3.81 6.56
CA TYR A 126 4.23 4.40 7.83
C TYR A 126 2.70 4.52 7.92
N PRO A 127 2.13 4.53 9.13
CA PRO A 127 0.70 4.78 9.32
C PRO A 127 0.34 6.23 9.00
N ASN A 128 -0.94 6.46 8.66
CA ASN A 128 -1.45 7.81 8.59
C ASN A 128 -1.37 8.46 9.98
N CYS A 129 -0.79 9.65 10.05
CA CYS A 129 -0.61 10.42 11.27
C CYS A 129 -0.79 11.91 10.93
N ASP A 130 -1.80 12.55 11.47
CA ASP A 130 -2.16 13.92 11.15
C ASP A 130 -2.47 14.69 12.45
N MET A 131 -1.79 15.80 12.65
CA MET A 131 -2.01 16.78 13.72
C MET A 131 -2.41 18.15 13.17
N GLY A 132 -2.79 18.21 11.90
CA GLY A 132 -3.10 19.45 11.22
C GLY A 132 -1.90 20.38 11.04
N VAL A 133 -2.17 21.65 10.78
CA VAL A 133 -1.13 22.69 10.65
C VAL A 133 -0.53 22.99 12.03
N CYS A 134 0.79 23.04 12.13
CA CYS A 134 1.48 23.38 13.36
C CYS A 134 1.31 24.87 13.70
N THR A 135 0.51 25.14 14.73
CA THR A 135 0.27 26.50 15.26
C THR A 135 1.17 26.83 16.46
N LYS A 136 1.89 25.85 17.01
CA LYS A 136 2.75 26.01 18.18
C LYS A 136 4.14 26.53 17.82
N ALA A 137 4.94 26.82 18.84
CA ALA A 137 6.30 27.33 18.68
C ALA A 137 7.24 26.29 18.06
N GLY A 138 7.01 24.99 18.34
CA GLY A 138 7.80 23.92 17.76
C GLY A 138 6.97 22.66 17.52
N ARG A 139 7.38 21.89 16.51
CA ARG A 139 6.88 20.52 16.24
C ARG A 139 8.04 19.61 15.93
N ILE A 140 8.05 18.45 16.59
CA ILE A 140 9.01 17.37 16.37
C ILE A 140 8.28 16.13 15.85
N ALA A 141 8.93 15.44 14.93
CA ALA A 141 8.51 14.16 14.40
C ALA A 141 9.58 13.11 14.63
N ILE A 142 9.20 11.96 15.21
CA ILE A 142 10.08 10.88 15.60
C ILE A 142 9.68 9.59 14.88
N PHE A 143 10.59 9.03 14.12
CA PHE A 143 10.47 7.72 13.48
C PHE A 143 11.15 6.69 14.37
N HIS A 144 10.41 5.65 14.78
CA HIS A 144 10.95 4.72 15.76
C HIS A 144 10.37 3.30 15.62
N LYS A 145 10.98 2.33 16.30
CA LYS A 145 10.43 0.98 16.46
C LYS A 145 9.15 1.02 17.27
N ASN A 146 8.20 0.19 16.93
CA ASN A 146 6.97 0.00 17.69
C ASN A 146 7.23 -0.98 18.85
N ILE A 147 7.92 -0.54 19.88
CA ILE A 147 8.24 -1.32 21.07
C ILE A 147 7.78 -0.61 22.34
N ALA A 148 7.70 -1.36 23.45
CA ALA A 148 7.28 -0.81 24.74
C ALA A 148 8.20 0.32 25.22
N ASN A 149 7.66 1.21 26.05
CA ASN A 149 8.39 2.28 26.74
C ASN A 149 8.94 3.43 25.87
N MET A 150 8.65 3.47 24.55
CA MET A 150 9.16 4.55 23.70
C MET A 150 8.57 5.92 24.11
N LEU A 151 7.25 5.99 24.28
CA LEU A 151 6.58 7.24 24.63
C LEU A 151 7.02 7.78 26.00
N THR A 152 7.25 6.91 26.98
CA THR A 152 7.76 7.31 28.30
C THR A 152 9.15 7.94 28.17
N GLN A 153 10.02 7.36 27.36
CA GLN A 153 11.36 7.91 27.12
C GLN A 153 11.28 9.27 26.41
N PHE A 154 10.42 9.41 25.39
CA PHE A 154 10.22 10.69 24.72
C PHE A 154 9.74 11.77 25.68
N THR A 155 8.64 11.51 26.39
CA THR A 155 8.09 12.50 27.33
C THR A 155 9.05 12.81 28.48
N GLY A 156 9.86 11.83 28.92
CA GLY A 156 10.93 12.02 29.90
C GLY A 156 11.98 13.03 29.41
N CYS A 157 12.47 12.90 28.19
CA CYS A 157 13.44 13.86 27.61
C CYS A 157 12.88 15.29 27.56
N PHE A 158 11.60 15.49 27.23
CA PHE A 158 10.99 16.81 27.27
C PHE A 158 10.87 17.35 28.70
N GLY A 159 10.48 16.49 29.65
CA GLY A 159 10.41 16.86 31.06
C GLY A 159 11.78 17.28 31.63
N GLU A 160 12.86 16.55 31.34
CA GLU A 160 14.23 16.90 31.74
C GLU A 160 14.70 18.22 31.13
N CYS A 161 14.27 18.54 29.94
CA CYS A 161 14.57 19.83 29.29
C CYS A 161 13.61 20.95 29.70
N ASN A 162 12.66 20.70 30.60
CA ASN A 162 11.62 21.63 31.03
C ASN A 162 10.80 22.20 29.86
N ILE A 163 10.52 21.34 28.87
CA ILE A 163 9.72 21.69 27.67
C ILE A 163 8.32 21.14 27.85
N ASN A 164 7.31 22.01 27.75
CA ASN A 164 5.91 21.61 27.82
C ASN A 164 5.42 21.06 26.46
N ILE A 165 4.84 19.85 26.49
CA ILE A 165 4.18 19.22 25.35
C ILE A 165 2.73 19.67 25.35
N SER A 166 2.29 20.35 24.28
CA SER A 166 0.92 20.83 24.14
C SER A 166 -0.01 19.87 23.42
N ASP A 167 0.55 19.03 22.54
CA ASP A 167 -0.18 17.95 21.85
C ASP A 167 0.78 16.85 21.43
N MET A 168 0.28 15.61 21.36
CA MET A 168 1.06 14.46 20.96
C MET A 168 0.19 13.42 20.25
N THR A 169 0.68 12.89 19.16
CA THR A 169 0.07 11.77 18.46
C THR A 169 1.12 10.71 18.15
N ASN A 170 0.81 9.46 18.48
CA ASN A 170 1.58 8.29 18.09
C ASN A 170 0.73 7.33 17.27
N LYS A 171 1.22 6.89 16.14
CA LYS A 171 0.60 5.88 15.27
C LYS A 171 1.61 4.81 14.94
N SER A 172 1.17 3.56 14.92
CA SER A 172 2.02 2.41 14.60
C SER A 172 1.45 1.59 13.45
N ARG A 173 2.35 0.94 12.72
CA ARG A 173 2.04 -0.03 11.67
C ARG A 173 3.09 -1.13 11.68
N GLY A 174 2.71 -2.32 12.16
CA GLY A 174 3.65 -3.42 12.35
C GLY A 174 4.79 -3.05 13.29
N GLU A 175 6.01 -3.15 12.83
CA GLU A 175 7.22 -2.93 13.61
C GLU A 175 7.66 -1.46 13.73
N VAL A 176 7.02 -0.56 13.00
CA VAL A 176 7.37 0.85 12.97
C VAL A 176 6.28 1.73 13.57
N ALA A 177 6.69 2.84 14.16
CA ALA A 177 5.80 3.85 14.66
C ALA A 177 6.31 5.26 14.33
N TYR A 178 5.38 6.18 14.33
CA TYR A 178 5.62 7.59 14.06
C TYR A 178 4.94 8.41 15.14
N THR A 179 5.73 9.21 15.87
CA THR A 179 5.25 10.10 16.93
C THR A 179 5.47 11.55 16.51
N MET A 180 4.45 12.37 16.62
CA MET A 180 4.56 13.82 16.52
C MET A 180 4.25 14.46 17.85
N LEU A 181 4.98 15.51 18.19
CA LEU A 181 4.77 16.31 19.39
C LEU A 181 4.81 17.80 19.04
N ASP A 182 3.81 18.53 19.52
CA ASP A 182 3.77 19.99 19.50
C ASP A 182 4.23 20.54 20.86
N VAL A 183 5.12 21.51 20.83
CA VAL A 183 5.72 22.10 22.04
C VAL A 183 5.54 23.62 22.06
N GLU A 184 5.53 24.18 23.27
CA GLU A 184 5.26 25.61 23.49
C GLU A 184 6.51 26.48 23.35
N SER A 185 7.69 25.87 23.21
CA SER A 185 8.96 26.54 22.97
C SER A 185 9.59 26.06 21.67
N PRO A 186 10.54 26.84 21.09
CA PRO A 186 11.33 26.38 19.96
C PRO A 186 12.08 25.08 20.30
N VAL A 187 12.18 24.20 19.30
CA VAL A 187 12.93 22.95 19.43
C VAL A 187 14.42 23.23 19.47
N THR A 188 15.12 22.71 20.49
CA THR A 188 16.57 22.90 20.66
C THR A 188 17.35 21.70 20.16
N ASP A 189 18.62 21.90 19.79
CA ASP A 189 19.52 20.80 19.41
C ASP A 189 19.70 19.78 20.54
N GLU A 190 19.65 20.22 21.80
CA GLU A 190 19.77 19.36 22.98
C GLU A 190 18.67 18.28 22.98
N ILE A 191 17.39 18.68 22.80
CA ILE A 191 16.28 17.71 22.79
C ILE A 191 16.37 16.78 21.59
N VAL A 192 16.80 17.29 20.41
CA VAL A 192 17.00 16.45 19.22
C VAL A 192 18.08 15.39 19.45
N GLN A 193 19.20 15.75 20.10
CA GLN A 193 20.28 14.82 20.44
C GLN A 193 19.82 13.77 21.45
N LYS A 194 19.12 14.18 22.53
CA LYS A 194 18.57 13.24 23.54
C LYS A 194 17.61 12.25 22.91
N LEU A 195 16.66 12.71 22.10
CA LEU A 195 15.69 11.83 21.40
C LEU A 195 16.37 10.89 20.40
N SER A 196 17.37 11.39 19.69
CA SER A 196 18.11 10.59 18.69
C SER A 196 18.99 9.51 19.35
N ALA A 197 19.38 9.67 20.61
CA ALA A 197 20.18 8.70 21.35
C ALA A 197 19.34 7.54 21.93
N ILE A 198 18.02 7.62 21.91
CA ILE A 198 17.14 6.57 22.43
C ILE A 198 17.22 5.36 21.50
N GLU A 199 17.49 4.19 22.06
CA GLU A 199 17.51 2.93 21.32
C GLU A 199 16.14 2.66 20.67
N GLY A 200 16.16 2.35 19.38
CA GLY A 200 14.93 2.13 18.59
C GLY A 200 14.43 3.39 17.87
N VAL A 201 15.02 4.55 18.07
CA VAL A 201 14.76 5.74 17.24
C VAL A 201 15.56 5.64 15.94
N PHE A 202 14.89 5.78 14.82
CA PHE A 202 15.51 5.78 13.49
C PHE A 202 15.91 7.18 13.05
N LYS A 203 15.03 8.15 13.34
CA LYS A 203 15.23 9.56 12.93
C LYS A 203 14.37 10.49 13.77
N VAL A 204 14.94 11.61 14.13
CA VAL A 204 14.24 12.77 14.68
C VAL A 204 14.25 13.88 13.61
N ARG A 205 13.12 14.51 13.41
CA ARG A 205 12.96 15.62 12.47
C ARG A 205 12.31 16.80 13.20
N VAL A 206 12.96 17.94 13.18
CA VAL A 206 12.34 19.22 13.51
C VAL A 206 11.50 19.65 12.32
N VAL A 207 10.21 19.83 12.55
CA VAL A 207 9.25 20.29 11.52
C VAL A 207 9.13 21.81 11.59
N LYS A 208 9.13 22.36 12.81
CA LYS A 208 9.05 23.79 13.07
C LYS A 208 9.82 24.16 14.33
#